data_99e46be68528310ee48229b0ba35e909
#
_entry.id   99e46be68528310ee48229b0ba35e909
#
_cell.length_a   1.000
_cell.length_b   1.000
_cell.length_c   1.000
_cell.angle_alpha   90.00
_cell.angle_beta   90.00
_cell.angle_gamma   90.00
#
_symmetry.space_group_name_H-M   'P 1'
#
loop_
_entity.id
_entity.type
_entity.pdbx_description
1 polymer ?
#
loop_
_entity_poly.entity_id
_entity_poly.type
_entity_poly.pdbx_seq_one_letter_code
_entity_poly.pdbx_strand_id
1 'polypeptide(L)'
;MKERIVNLETLDFETSQEVSLRPNLWEDFIGQEKIKSNLQISICAAKKRQESLDHMLFFGPPGLGKTSISHIIAKEMETNIKITAAPMIEKSGDLAAILTNLQAKDILFIDEIHRLSPAIEEVLYPAMEDFRLDIIIGSGPAAQTIKIDLPPFTLIGATTRAGMLSNPLRDRFGMSFRMQFYSPSELSLIIKKVAIKLNQDIKEESADEIAKRSRGTPRIALRLLKRVRDFALVKNSSLMDLNITLHALNELGVNELGFDEADLAYLSLLANAQGRPVGLNTIAASMREDEGTIEDVIEPFLLANGYLERTAKGRIATPKTHALLKIPTLNPQTLF
;
A
#
# COMPACT_ATOMS: atom_id res chain seq x y z
N MET A 1 -6.06 7.98 -27.77
CA MET A 1 -6.42 7.78 -26.35
C MET A 1 -5.30 6.97 -25.75
N LYS A 2 -4.34 7.61 -25.05
CA LYS A 2 -3.26 6.88 -24.34
C LYS A 2 -3.89 6.28 -23.09
N GLU A 3 -3.86 4.96 -22.97
CA GLU A 3 -4.31 4.26 -21.78
C GLU A 3 -3.51 4.73 -20.56
N ARG A 4 -4.21 5.14 -19.52
CA ARG A 4 -3.63 5.56 -18.26
C ARG A 4 -2.89 4.40 -17.60
N ILE A 5 -1.64 4.61 -17.28
CA ILE A 5 -0.77 3.66 -16.54
C ILE A 5 -1.20 3.50 -15.06
N VAL A 6 -2.17 4.28 -14.61
CA VAL A 6 -2.70 4.26 -13.24
C VAL A 6 -4.22 4.08 -13.27
N ASN A 7 -4.70 2.85 -13.49
CA ASN A 7 -6.06 2.47 -13.17
C ASN A 7 -6.06 1.73 -11.83
N LEU A 8 -6.65 2.37 -10.82
CA LEU A 8 -6.80 1.83 -9.45
C LEU A 8 -8.06 0.97 -9.26
N GLU A 9 -8.83 0.74 -10.30
CA GLU A 9 -10.11 -0.01 -10.20
C GLU A 9 -10.01 -1.51 -10.45
N THR A 10 -8.85 -2.04 -10.67
CA THR A 10 -8.67 -3.47 -10.62
C THR A 10 -7.95 -3.80 -9.31
N LEU A 11 -8.69 -4.34 -8.34
CA LEU A 11 -8.20 -5.45 -7.54
C LEU A 11 -7.81 -6.52 -8.58
N ASP A 12 -6.70 -6.28 -9.26
CA ASP A 12 -6.14 -7.23 -10.19
C ASP A 12 -5.95 -8.51 -9.38
N PHE A 13 -6.69 -9.52 -9.75
CA PHE A 13 -6.28 -10.88 -9.49
C PHE A 13 -4.82 -10.91 -9.90
N GLU A 14 -3.95 -10.88 -8.89
CA GLU A 14 -2.52 -10.83 -9.11
C GLU A 14 -2.18 -11.92 -10.08
N THR A 15 -1.59 -11.56 -11.19
CA THR A 15 -1.21 -12.55 -12.19
C THR A 15 -0.28 -13.56 -11.50
N SER A 16 -0.36 -14.83 -11.86
CA SER A 16 0.50 -15.90 -11.30
C SER A 16 1.99 -15.52 -11.31
N GLN A 17 2.42 -14.64 -12.22
CA GLN A 17 3.76 -14.07 -12.27
C GLN A 17 4.05 -13.07 -11.15
N GLU A 18 3.09 -12.26 -10.70
CA GLU A 18 3.31 -11.32 -9.60
C GLU A 18 3.44 -12.04 -8.26
N VAL A 19 2.67 -13.09 -8.05
CA VAL A 19 2.78 -13.96 -6.87
C VAL A 19 4.18 -14.60 -6.81
N SER A 20 4.74 -15.02 -7.95
CA SER A 20 6.08 -15.63 -8.01
C SER A 20 7.22 -14.67 -7.69
N LEU A 21 7.02 -13.36 -7.86
CA LEU A 21 8.05 -12.34 -7.59
C LEU A 21 8.06 -11.85 -6.14
N ARG A 22 7.03 -12.14 -5.37
CA ARG A 22 6.97 -11.73 -3.97
C ARG A 22 8.06 -12.40 -3.14
N PRO A 23 8.55 -11.71 -2.09
CA PRO A 23 9.40 -12.34 -1.10
C PRO A 23 8.59 -13.39 -0.32
N ASN A 24 9.18 -14.57 -0.14
CA ASN A 24 8.57 -15.68 0.59
C ASN A 24 9.25 -15.97 1.94
N LEU A 25 10.40 -15.36 2.19
CA LEU A 25 11.20 -15.51 3.40
C LEU A 25 11.61 -14.15 3.93
N TRP A 26 11.94 -14.07 5.23
CA TRP A 26 12.48 -12.85 5.85
C TRP A 26 13.74 -12.34 5.16
N GLU A 27 14.60 -13.22 4.69
CA GLU A 27 15.87 -12.91 3.98
C GLU A 27 15.61 -12.25 2.62
N ASP A 28 14.45 -12.54 2.03
CA ASP A 28 14.04 -11.92 0.76
C ASP A 28 13.33 -10.58 0.96
N PHE A 29 12.79 -10.34 2.14
CA PHE A 29 12.07 -9.11 2.47
C PHE A 29 13.06 -8.02 2.88
N ILE A 30 13.39 -7.15 1.95
CA ILE A 30 14.32 -6.02 2.15
C ILE A 30 13.57 -4.87 2.81
N GLY A 31 14.25 -4.15 3.71
CA GLY A 31 13.72 -2.98 4.40
C GLY A 31 12.78 -3.29 5.57
N GLN A 32 12.18 -2.26 6.15
CA GLN A 32 11.26 -2.33 7.29
C GLN A 32 11.88 -3.00 8.53
N GLU A 33 13.17 -2.82 8.79
CA GLU A 33 13.94 -3.59 9.77
C GLU A 33 13.36 -3.58 11.18
N LYS A 34 12.81 -2.44 11.64
CA LYS A 34 12.15 -2.36 12.96
C LYS A 34 10.90 -3.23 13.04
N ILE A 35 10.12 -3.28 11.95
CA ILE A 35 8.91 -4.11 11.87
C ILE A 35 9.31 -5.58 11.87
N LYS A 36 10.29 -5.95 11.04
CA LYS A 36 10.82 -7.33 10.96
C LYS A 36 11.29 -7.82 12.32
N SER A 37 12.13 -7.06 12.98
CA SER A 37 12.67 -7.41 14.30
C SER A 37 11.56 -7.65 15.33
N ASN A 38 10.57 -6.76 15.42
CA ASN A 38 9.44 -6.94 16.34
C ASN A 38 8.61 -8.17 16.01
N LEU A 39 8.31 -8.40 14.73
CA LEU A 39 7.55 -9.56 14.28
C LEU A 39 8.28 -10.87 14.55
N GLN A 40 9.58 -10.93 14.32
CA GLN A 40 10.39 -12.14 14.59
C GLN A 40 10.35 -12.52 16.09
N ILE A 41 10.41 -11.52 16.98
CA ILE A 41 10.27 -11.75 18.42
C ILE A 41 8.87 -12.30 18.73
N SER A 42 7.81 -11.68 18.22
CA SER A 42 6.43 -12.09 18.47
C SER A 42 6.15 -13.50 17.93
N ILE A 43 6.62 -13.81 16.71
CA ILE A 43 6.50 -15.12 16.09
C ILE A 43 7.22 -16.19 16.94
N CYS A 44 8.48 -15.92 17.33
CA CYS A 44 9.24 -16.84 18.15
C CYS A 44 8.54 -17.11 19.51
N ALA A 45 8.00 -16.07 20.14
CA ALA A 45 7.27 -16.20 21.40
C ALA A 45 5.96 -16.99 21.24
N ALA A 46 5.15 -16.70 20.21
CA ALA A 46 3.90 -17.41 19.92
C ALA A 46 4.16 -18.90 19.61
N LYS A 47 5.18 -19.21 18.80
CA LYS A 47 5.59 -20.61 18.56
C LYS A 47 5.98 -21.35 19.84
N LYS A 48 6.72 -20.72 20.74
CA LYS A 48 7.09 -21.33 22.02
C LYS A 48 5.89 -21.60 22.93
N ARG A 49 4.90 -20.70 22.93
CA ARG A 49 3.66 -20.86 23.71
C ARG A 49 2.63 -21.73 23.01
N GLN A 50 2.84 -22.06 21.72
CA GLN A 50 1.89 -22.77 20.85
C GLN A 50 0.55 -22.03 20.70
N GLU A 51 0.57 -20.71 20.69
CA GLU A 51 -0.59 -19.83 20.56
C GLU A 51 -0.65 -19.18 19.19
N SER A 52 -1.82 -18.59 18.85
CA SER A 52 -1.95 -17.65 17.75
C SER A 52 -1.19 -16.37 18.05
N LEU A 53 -0.83 -15.60 17.02
CA LEU A 53 -0.28 -14.26 17.19
C LEU A 53 -1.39 -13.29 17.60
N ASP A 54 -1.00 -12.21 18.26
CA ASP A 54 -1.90 -11.09 18.48
C ASP A 54 -2.38 -10.50 17.14
N HIS A 55 -3.58 -9.90 17.13
CA HIS A 55 -4.08 -9.22 15.95
C HIS A 55 -3.19 -8.03 15.58
N MET A 56 -2.95 -7.83 14.28
CA MET A 56 -1.99 -6.84 13.78
C MET A 56 -2.62 -5.90 12.77
N LEU A 57 -2.21 -4.63 12.81
CA LEU A 57 -2.58 -3.61 11.84
C LEU A 57 -1.34 -3.11 11.09
N PHE A 58 -1.30 -3.29 9.78
CA PHE A 58 -0.32 -2.65 8.91
C PHE A 58 -0.93 -1.44 8.23
N PHE A 59 -0.33 -0.27 8.38
CA PHE A 59 -0.83 0.94 7.77
C PHE A 59 0.27 1.76 7.10
N GLY A 60 -0.11 2.51 6.08
CA GLY A 60 0.78 3.36 5.29
C GLY A 60 0.48 3.33 3.80
N PRO A 61 1.19 4.11 2.98
CA PRO A 61 0.98 4.20 1.54
C PRO A 61 0.85 2.86 0.83
N PRO A 62 0.19 2.81 -0.34
CA PRO A 62 0.06 1.57 -1.10
C PRO A 62 1.42 1.12 -1.65
N GLY A 63 1.56 -0.18 -1.91
CA GLY A 63 2.75 -0.74 -2.56
C GLY A 63 3.98 -0.93 -1.68
N LEU A 64 3.88 -0.79 -0.36
CA LEU A 64 4.99 -0.95 0.60
C LEU A 64 5.19 -2.39 1.10
N GLY A 65 4.38 -3.36 0.68
CA GLY A 65 4.56 -4.77 1.01
C GLY A 65 3.71 -5.28 2.18
N LYS A 66 2.59 -4.62 2.55
CA LYS A 66 1.67 -5.07 3.61
C LYS A 66 1.20 -6.52 3.41
N THR A 67 0.75 -6.86 2.21
CA THR A 67 0.33 -8.23 1.87
C THR A 67 1.52 -9.20 1.87
N SER A 68 2.69 -8.78 1.36
CA SER A 68 3.88 -9.65 1.31
C SER A 68 4.37 -10.05 2.70
N ILE A 69 4.41 -9.10 3.65
CA ILE A 69 4.81 -9.40 5.01
C ILE A 69 3.82 -10.34 5.70
N SER A 70 2.51 -10.23 5.40
CA SER A 70 1.49 -11.14 5.94
C SER A 70 1.65 -12.58 5.45
N HIS A 71 2.05 -12.78 4.20
CA HIS A 71 2.40 -14.11 3.68
C HIS A 71 3.63 -14.69 4.38
N ILE A 72 4.65 -13.87 4.64
CA ILE A 72 5.85 -14.32 5.36
C ILE A 72 5.49 -14.72 6.79
N ILE A 73 4.66 -13.94 7.48
CA ILE A 73 4.19 -14.26 8.83
C ILE A 73 3.47 -15.62 8.84
N ALA A 74 2.56 -15.86 7.88
CA ALA A 74 1.85 -17.14 7.79
C ALA A 74 2.81 -18.31 7.56
N LYS A 75 3.78 -18.14 6.68
CA LYS A 75 4.80 -19.14 6.40
C LYS A 75 5.68 -19.42 7.63
N GLU A 76 6.10 -18.39 8.33
CA GLU A 76 6.87 -18.52 9.56
C GLU A 76 6.08 -19.19 10.67
N MET A 77 4.79 -18.90 10.79
CA MET A 77 3.90 -19.56 11.76
C MET A 77 3.50 -20.98 11.36
N GLU A 78 3.84 -21.41 10.13
CA GLU A 78 3.47 -22.70 9.55
C GLU A 78 1.95 -22.91 9.53
N THR A 79 1.21 -21.87 9.15
CA THR A 79 -0.25 -21.82 9.15
C THR A 79 -0.79 -21.32 7.82
N ASN A 80 -2.09 -21.51 7.59
CA ASN A 80 -2.73 -20.98 6.39
C ASN A 80 -3.02 -19.50 6.53
N ILE A 81 -3.04 -18.81 5.39
CA ILE A 81 -3.51 -17.42 5.30
C ILE A 81 -4.71 -17.35 4.37
N LYS A 82 -5.80 -16.77 4.86
CA LYS A 82 -6.97 -16.43 4.07
C LYS A 82 -6.94 -14.94 3.77
N ILE A 83 -6.98 -14.59 2.49
CA ILE A 83 -6.86 -13.20 2.05
C ILE A 83 -8.20 -12.75 1.49
N THR A 84 -8.64 -11.59 1.94
CA THR A 84 -9.81 -10.88 1.43
C THR A 84 -9.57 -9.38 1.46
N ALA A 85 -10.46 -8.61 0.87
CA ALA A 85 -10.48 -7.16 0.96
C ALA A 85 -11.83 -6.69 1.51
N ALA A 86 -11.83 -5.60 2.28
CA ALA A 86 -13.05 -5.09 2.90
C ALA A 86 -14.21 -4.88 1.92
N PRO A 87 -14.03 -4.37 0.68
CA PRO A 87 -15.11 -4.25 -0.29
C PRO A 87 -15.77 -5.57 -0.72
N MET A 88 -15.11 -6.70 -0.51
CA MET A 88 -15.65 -8.04 -0.82
C MET A 88 -16.52 -8.61 0.32
N ILE A 89 -16.55 -7.94 1.45
CA ILE A 89 -17.36 -8.32 2.62
C ILE A 89 -18.55 -7.36 2.66
N GLU A 90 -19.64 -7.71 2.00
CA GLU A 90 -20.80 -6.82 1.88
C GLU A 90 -21.76 -6.96 3.07
N LYS A 91 -21.82 -8.16 3.65
CA LYS A 91 -22.76 -8.52 4.72
C LYS A 91 -22.04 -9.22 5.87
N SER A 92 -22.60 -9.13 7.06
CA SER A 92 -22.11 -9.86 8.24
C SER A 92 -22.04 -11.37 8.02
N GLY A 93 -22.93 -11.93 7.19
CA GLY A 93 -22.89 -13.33 6.79
C GLY A 93 -21.66 -13.73 5.97
N ASP A 94 -21.12 -12.84 5.16
CA ASP A 94 -19.91 -13.09 4.39
C ASP A 94 -18.69 -13.21 5.33
N LEU A 95 -18.59 -12.29 6.30
CA LEU A 95 -17.58 -12.35 7.33
C LEU A 95 -17.72 -13.61 8.19
N ALA A 96 -18.94 -13.94 8.61
CA ALA A 96 -19.19 -15.15 9.39
C ALA A 96 -18.77 -16.42 8.63
N ALA A 97 -19.07 -16.52 7.34
CA ALA A 97 -18.63 -17.63 6.49
C ALA A 97 -17.10 -17.71 6.39
N ILE A 98 -16.42 -16.57 6.33
CA ILE A 98 -14.96 -16.56 6.32
C ILE A 98 -14.41 -17.06 7.66
N LEU A 99 -14.90 -16.54 8.80
CA LEU A 99 -14.39 -16.84 10.13
C LEU A 99 -14.66 -18.28 10.56
N THR A 100 -15.84 -18.83 10.26
CA THR A 100 -16.19 -20.24 10.60
C THR A 100 -15.40 -21.27 9.81
N ASN A 101 -14.77 -20.88 8.69
CA ASN A 101 -13.90 -21.73 7.90
C ASN A 101 -12.41 -21.62 8.26
N LEU A 102 -12.05 -20.86 9.31
CA LEU A 102 -10.67 -20.79 9.82
C LEU A 102 -10.37 -21.99 10.70
N GLN A 103 -9.12 -22.42 10.69
CA GLN A 103 -8.57 -23.39 11.61
C GLN A 103 -7.80 -22.66 12.72
N ALA A 104 -7.46 -23.39 13.78
CA ALA A 104 -6.67 -22.84 14.87
C ALA A 104 -5.32 -22.32 14.35
N LYS A 105 -4.97 -21.08 14.74
CA LYS A 105 -3.76 -20.33 14.37
C LYS A 105 -3.76 -19.81 12.91
N ASP A 106 -4.81 -20.05 12.12
CA ASP A 106 -4.91 -19.47 10.78
C ASP A 106 -4.85 -17.94 10.83
N ILE A 107 -4.38 -17.36 9.74
CA ILE A 107 -4.33 -15.91 9.57
C ILE A 107 -5.44 -15.47 8.62
N LEU A 108 -6.25 -14.53 9.05
CA LEU A 108 -7.17 -13.79 8.19
C LEU A 108 -6.55 -12.44 7.85
N PHE A 109 -6.25 -12.20 6.58
CA PHE A 109 -5.79 -10.91 6.09
C PHE A 109 -6.94 -10.17 5.43
N ILE A 110 -7.23 -8.93 5.90
CA ILE A 110 -8.24 -8.04 5.30
C ILE A 110 -7.54 -6.79 4.78
N ASP A 111 -7.50 -6.65 3.45
CA ASP A 111 -6.98 -5.43 2.83
C ASP A 111 -8.02 -4.30 2.87
N GLU A 112 -7.53 -3.06 2.93
CA GLU A 112 -8.32 -1.83 3.05
C GLU A 112 -9.40 -1.92 4.14
N ILE A 113 -9.03 -2.46 5.30
CA ILE A 113 -9.94 -2.77 6.42
C ILE A 113 -10.77 -1.55 6.87
N HIS A 114 -10.30 -0.32 6.62
CA HIS A 114 -11.04 0.91 6.92
C HIS A 114 -12.32 1.08 6.08
N ARG A 115 -12.54 0.24 5.07
CA ARG A 115 -13.75 0.24 4.22
C ARG A 115 -14.82 -0.73 4.71
N LEU A 116 -14.60 -1.43 5.81
CA LEU A 116 -15.65 -2.23 6.44
C LEU A 116 -16.80 -1.32 6.90
N SER A 117 -18.04 -1.79 6.71
CA SER A 117 -19.20 -1.09 7.27
C SER A 117 -19.26 -1.26 8.80
N PRO A 118 -19.83 -0.31 9.53
CA PRO A 118 -19.97 -0.42 10.99
C PRO A 118 -20.65 -1.72 11.44
N ALA A 119 -21.66 -2.20 10.70
CA ALA A 119 -22.34 -3.45 11.01
C ALA A 119 -21.44 -4.69 10.89
N ILE A 120 -20.44 -4.66 10.00
CA ILE A 120 -19.46 -5.72 9.85
C ILE A 120 -18.40 -5.61 10.94
N GLU A 121 -17.96 -4.39 11.29
CA GLU A 121 -17.03 -4.18 12.39
C GLU A 121 -17.60 -4.70 13.73
N GLU A 122 -18.90 -4.47 14.01
CA GLU A 122 -19.57 -4.97 15.22
C GLU A 122 -19.55 -6.50 15.34
N VAL A 123 -19.61 -7.23 14.22
CA VAL A 123 -19.46 -8.69 14.20
C VAL A 123 -18.00 -9.11 14.41
N LEU A 124 -17.06 -8.28 13.96
CA LEU A 124 -15.63 -8.58 14.08
C LEU A 124 -15.12 -8.39 15.51
N TYR A 125 -15.71 -7.49 16.30
CA TYR A 125 -15.26 -7.21 17.67
C TYR A 125 -15.26 -8.47 18.58
N PRO A 126 -16.37 -9.20 18.79
CA PRO A 126 -16.35 -10.41 19.60
C PRO A 126 -15.51 -11.53 18.99
N ALA A 127 -15.34 -11.55 17.67
CA ALA A 127 -14.49 -12.51 17.02
C ALA A 127 -13.00 -12.28 17.34
N MET A 128 -12.59 -11.01 17.48
CA MET A 128 -11.20 -10.66 17.86
C MET A 128 -10.93 -10.82 19.35
N GLU A 129 -11.89 -10.48 20.23
CA GLU A 129 -11.67 -10.48 21.68
C GLU A 129 -11.88 -11.86 22.31
N ASP A 130 -12.99 -12.51 21.96
CA ASP A 130 -13.46 -13.73 22.63
C ASP A 130 -13.44 -14.96 21.72
N PHE A 131 -12.96 -14.83 20.47
CA PHE A 131 -13.02 -15.90 19.46
C PHE A 131 -14.42 -16.50 19.31
N ARG A 132 -15.42 -15.63 19.21
CA ARG A 132 -16.81 -16.04 19.02
C ARG A 132 -17.54 -15.13 18.01
N LEU A 133 -18.56 -15.69 17.39
CA LEU A 133 -19.51 -14.94 16.57
C LEU A 133 -20.87 -14.89 17.24
N ASP A 134 -21.47 -13.73 17.28
CA ASP A 134 -22.86 -13.53 17.71
C ASP A 134 -23.71 -13.29 16.46
N ILE A 135 -24.51 -14.29 16.07
CA ILE A 135 -25.37 -14.23 14.87
C ILE A 135 -26.82 -14.07 15.30
N ILE A 136 -27.47 -13.01 14.82
CA ILE A 136 -28.88 -12.78 15.05
C ILE A 136 -29.68 -13.49 13.96
N ILE A 137 -30.53 -14.45 14.35
CA ILE A 137 -31.45 -15.18 13.47
C ILE A 137 -32.87 -14.71 13.73
N GLY A 138 -33.59 -14.37 12.65
CA GLY A 138 -34.93 -13.83 12.71
C GLY A 138 -35.00 -12.29 12.76
N SER A 139 -36.19 -11.75 12.92
CA SER A 139 -36.42 -10.30 12.98
C SER A 139 -37.45 -9.97 14.04
N GLY A 140 -37.40 -8.76 14.60
CA GLY A 140 -38.30 -8.28 15.62
C GLY A 140 -38.14 -8.97 16.99
N PRO A 141 -39.21 -8.98 17.84
CA PRO A 141 -39.14 -9.50 19.21
C PRO A 141 -38.81 -10.99 19.34
N ALA A 142 -38.91 -11.77 18.26
CA ALA A 142 -38.61 -13.20 18.20
C ALA A 142 -37.16 -13.49 17.71
N ALA A 143 -36.38 -12.46 17.45
CA ALA A 143 -34.99 -12.66 17.06
C ALA A 143 -34.16 -13.35 18.17
N GLN A 144 -33.39 -14.35 17.79
CA GLN A 144 -32.52 -15.10 18.72
C GLN A 144 -31.05 -14.89 18.31
N THR A 145 -30.20 -14.71 19.32
CA THR A 145 -28.76 -14.65 19.10
C THR A 145 -28.16 -16.04 19.27
N ILE A 146 -27.51 -16.55 18.24
CA ILE A 146 -26.75 -17.79 18.31
C ILE A 146 -25.27 -17.40 18.45
N LYS A 147 -24.61 -18.01 19.45
CA LYS A 147 -23.17 -17.87 19.69
C LYS A 147 -22.45 -19.05 19.06
N ILE A 148 -21.45 -18.76 18.23
CA ILE A 148 -20.61 -19.77 17.59
C ILE A 148 -19.17 -19.51 18.05
N ASP A 149 -18.56 -20.49 18.68
CA ASP A 149 -17.17 -20.45 19.08
C ASP A 149 -16.28 -20.59 17.84
N LEU A 150 -15.24 -19.76 17.76
CA LEU A 150 -14.24 -19.78 16.71
C LEU A 150 -12.92 -20.36 17.23
N PRO A 151 -12.16 -21.07 16.43
CA PRO A 151 -10.79 -21.41 16.78
C PRO A 151 -9.96 -20.14 16.91
N PRO A 152 -8.99 -20.07 17.85
CA PRO A 152 -8.09 -18.91 17.95
C PRO A 152 -7.35 -18.67 16.64
N PHE A 153 -7.49 -17.46 16.10
CA PHE A 153 -6.90 -17.04 14.82
C PHE A 153 -6.20 -15.69 14.97
N THR A 154 -5.43 -15.31 13.96
CA THR A 154 -4.82 -13.98 13.91
C THR A 154 -5.48 -13.15 12.80
N LEU A 155 -6.02 -11.98 13.15
CA LEU A 155 -6.43 -10.99 12.17
C LEU A 155 -5.26 -10.07 11.82
N ILE A 156 -4.97 -9.94 10.54
CA ILE A 156 -4.06 -8.92 10.02
C ILE A 156 -4.87 -7.95 9.18
N GLY A 157 -5.07 -6.74 9.68
CA GLY A 157 -5.67 -5.63 8.94
C GLY A 157 -4.62 -4.84 8.16
N ALA A 158 -4.92 -4.49 6.93
CA ALA A 158 -4.11 -3.57 6.15
C ALA A 158 -4.93 -2.35 5.74
N THR A 159 -4.32 -1.15 5.78
CA THR A 159 -5.01 0.09 5.38
C THR A 159 -4.04 1.13 4.86
N THR A 160 -4.49 1.93 3.90
CA THR A 160 -3.82 3.17 3.49
C THR A 160 -4.22 4.35 4.38
N ARG A 161 -5.38 4.30 5.04
CA ARG A 161 -6.04 5.39 5.78
C ARG A 161 -6.33 5.02 7.22
N ALA A 162 -5.29 4.87 8.04
CA ALA A 162 -5.43 4.50 9.45
C ALA A 162 -6.35 5.44 10.27
N GLY A 163 -6.44 6.70 9.88
CA GLY A 163 -7.33 7.69 10.53
C GLY A 163 -8.83 7.48 10.24
N MET A 164 -9.19 6.64 9.27
CA MET A 164 -10.58 6.29 8.95
C MET A 164 -11.07 5.04 9.70
N LEU A 165 -10.19 4.31 10.37
CA LEU A 165 -10.57 3.20 11.24
C LEU A 165 -11.33 3.73 12.46
N SER A 166 -12.40 3.03 12.83
CA SER A 166 -13.08 3.31 14.09
C SER A 166 -12.14 3.07 15.28
N ASN A 167 -12.25 3.89 16.32
CA ASN A 167 -11.45 3.70 17.53
C ASN A 167 -11.65 2.29 18.14
N PRO A 168 -12.89 1.75 18.26
CA PRO A 168 -13.10 0.42 18.77
C PRO A 168 -12.37 -0.68 18.00
N LEU A 169 -12.35 -0.61 16.67
CA LEU A 169 -11.62 -1.59 15.86
C LEU A 169 -10.11 -1.44 16.05
N ARG A 170 -9.63 -0.20 16.06
CA ARG A 170 -8.21 0.10 16.20
C ARG A 170 -7.63 -0.40 17.52
N ASP A 171 -8.36 -0.23 18.62
CA ASP A 171 -7.92 -0.58 19.96
C ASP A 171 -7.83 -2.11 20.18
N ARG A 172 -8.46 -2.91 19.30
CA ARG A 172 -8.42 -4.37 19.31
C ARG A 172 -7.19 -4.97 18.64
N PHE A 173 -6.41 -4.16 17.93
CA PHE A 173 -5.14 -4.60 17.39
C PHE A 173 -4.05 -4.49 18.44
N GLY A 174 -3.53 -5.64 18.89
CA GLY A 174 -2.43 -5.70 19.87
C GLY A 174 -1.13 -5.13 19.34
N MET A 175 -0.94 -5.15 18.01
CA MET A 175 0.24 -4.60 17.34
C MET A 175 -0.15 -3.73 16.14
N SER A 176 0.46 -2.54 16.05
CA SER A 176 0.23 -1.61 14.94
C SER A 176 1.56 -1.17 14.32
N PHE A 177 1.70 -1.36 13.02
CA PHE A 177 2.94 -1.11 12.29
C PHE A 177 2.74 -0.10 11.17
N ARG A 178 3.46 1.02 11.24
CA ARG A 178 3.50 2.01 10.18
C ARG A 178 4.57 1.65 9.16
N MET A 179 4.15 1.26 7.95
CA MET A 179 5.07 1.01 6.85
C MET A 179 5.73 2.30 6.37
N GLN A 180 7.04 2.26 6.16
CA GLN A 180 7.85 3.39 5.72
C GLN A 180 8.14 3.29 4.22
N PHE A 181 8.37 4.44 3.57
CA PHE A 181 8.95 4.44 2.23
C PHE A 181 10.35 3.83 2.26
N TYR A 182 10.69 3.15 1.20
CA TYR A 182 12.01 2.53 1.01
C TYR A 182 13.01 3.56 0.52
N SER A 183 14.25 3.42 0.96
CA SER A 183 15.36 4.18 0.40
C SER A 183 15.68 3.70 -1.03
N PRO A 184 16.31 4.55 -1.87
CA PRO A 184 16.76 4.13 -3.19
C PRO A 184 17.69 2.90 -3.15
N SER A 185 18.55 2.78 -2.14
CA SER A 185 19.44 1.63 -1.96
C SER A 185 18.68 0.33 -1.69
N GLU A 186 17.65 0.35 -0.83
CA GLU A 186 16.79 -0.80 -0.59
C GLU A 186 16.04 -1.21 -1.85
N LEU A 187 15.50 -0.24 -2.60
CA LEU A 187 14.81 -0.50 -3.87
C LEU A 187 15.74 -1.07 -4.93
N SER A 188 16.97 -0.57 -5.05
CA SER A 188 17.97 -1.12 -5.96
C SER A 188 18.26 -2.59 -5.66
N LEU A 189 18.37 -2.96 -4.37
CA LEU A 189 18.53 -4.36 -3.97
C LEU A 189 17.31 -5.22 -4.34
N ILE A 190 16.07 -4.70 -4.14
CA ILE A 190 14.84 -5.38 -4.55
C ILE A 190 14.84 -5.60 -6.07
N ILE A 191 15.16 -4.57 -6.84
CA ILE A 191 15.21 -4.62 -8.31
C ILE A 191 16.19 -5.70 -8.78
N LYS A 192 17.41 -5.72 -8.22
CA LYS A 192 18.43 -6.72 -8.58
C LYS A 192 17.97 -8.14 -8.26
N LYS A 193 17.40 -8.37 -7.07
CA LYS A 193 16.84 -9.69 -6.71
C LYS A 193 15.72 -10.14 -7.66
N VAL A 194 14.85 -9.23 -8.03
CA VAL A 194 13.72 -9.56 -8.92
C VAL A 194 14.18 -9.72 -10.37
N ALA A 195 15.16 -8.96 -10.85
CA ALA A 195 15.74 -9.15 -12.18
C ALA A 195 16.29 -10.58 -12.36
N ILE A 196 16.96 -11.13 -11.33
CA ILE A 196 17.41 -12.53 -11.33
C ILE A 196 16.24 -13.50 -11.46
N LYS A 197 15.14 -13.29 -10.70
CA LYS A 197 13.92 -14.12 -10.79
C LYS A 197 13.26 -14.04 -12.17
N LEU A 198 13.45 -12.92 -12.88
CA LEU A 198 12.94 -12.70 -14.24
C LEU A 198 13.89 -13.23 -15.32
N ASN A 199 15.01 -13.86 -14.95
CA ASN A 199 16.09 -14.31 -15.85
C ASN A 199 16.58 -13.19 -16.78
N GLN A 200 16.75 -11.98 -16.24
CA GLN A 200 17.19 -10.81 -16.97
C GLN A 200 18.33 -10.12 -16.24
N ASP A 201 19.44 -9.94 -16.92
CA ASP A 201 20.60 -9.23 -16.35
C ASP A 201 20.32 -7.72 -16.28
N ILE A 202 20.78 -7.09 -15.21
CA ILE A 202 20.68 -5.64 -15.00
C ILE A 202 22.00 -5.09 -14.47
N LYS A 203 22.44 -3.96 -15.04
CA LYS A 203 23.57 -3.22 -14.49
C LYS A 203 23.19 -2.50 -13.21
N GLU A 204 24.15 -2.30 -12.32
CA GLU A 204 23.95 -1.61 -11.05
C GLU A 204 23.40 -0.20 -11.23
N GLU A 205 23.99 0.56 -12.14
CA GLU A 205 23.56 1.92 -12.48
C GLU A 205 22.10 1.98 -12.96
N SER A 206 21.66 0.96 -13.69
CA SER A 206 20.28 0.82 -14.18
C SER A 206 19.29 0.53 -13.03
N ALA A 207 19.69 -0.37 -12.12
CA ALA A 207 18.88 -0.67 -10.94
C ALA A 207 18.75 0.57 -10.03
N ASP A 208 19.83 1.33 -9.85
CA ASP A 208 19.84 2.56 -9.06
C ASP A 208 18.98 3.65 -9.70
N GLU A 209 19.02 3.78 -11.03
CA GLU A 209 18.20 4.77 -11.74
C GLU A 209 16.70 4.43 -11.66
N ILE A 210 16.34 3.16 -11.82
CA ILE A 210 14.94 2.73 -11.60
C ILE A 210 14.54 2.98 -10.14
N ALA A 211 15.41 2.66 -9.18
CA ALA A 211 15.13 2.85 -7.75
C ALA A 211 14.87 4.31 -7.39
N LYS A 212 15.67 5.25 -7.90
CA LYS A 212 15.49 6.70 -7.69
C LYS A 212 14.12 7.16 -8.15
N ARG A 213 13.65 6.67 -9.32
CA ARG A 213 12.36 7.08 -9.90
C ARG A 213 11.16 6.28 -9.35
N SER A 214 11.36 5.40 -8.39
CA SER A 214 10.33 4.49 -7.85
C SER A 214 9.52 5.05 -6.68
N ARG A 215 9.65 6.32 -6.36
CA ARG A 215 8.88 7.00 -5.29
C ARG A 215 8.91 6.28 -3.93
N GLY A 216 9.98 5.61 -3.60
CA GLY A 216 10.11 4.88 -2.35
C GLY A 216 9.21 3.65 -2.22
N THR A 217 8.62 3.14 -3.31
CA THR A 217 7.68 2.01 -3.25
C THR A 217 8.12 0.82 -4.10
N PRO A 218 8.21 -0.39 -3.52
CA PRO A 218 8.54 -1.60 -4.27
C PRO A 218 7.60 -1.87 -5.46
N ARG A 219 6.29 -1.61 -5.32
CA ARG A 219 5.31 -1.81 -6.42
C ARG A 219 5.67 -1.00 -7.66
N ILE A 220 6.04 0.28 -7.48
CA ILE A 220 6.46 1.14 -8.60
C ILE A 220 7.79 0.66 -9.16
N ALA A 221 8.76 0.31 -8.29
CA ALA A 221 10.07 -0.21 -8.70
C ALA A 221 9.93 -1.44 -9.62
N LEU A 222 9.11 -2.40 -9.21
CA LEU A 222 8.87 -3.62 -10.00
C LEU A 222 8.09 -3.35 -11.29
N ARG A 223 7.16 -2.41 -11.28
CA ARG A 223 6.46 -1.98 -12.49
C ARG A 223 7.43 -1.35 -13.50
N LEU A 224 8.28 -0.43 -13.05
CA LEU A 224 9.30 0.19 -13.90
C LEU A 224 10.31 -0.84 -14.41
N LEU A 225 10.78 -1.75 -13.56
CA LEU A 225 11.68 -2.84 -13.96
C LEU A 225 11.08 -3.70 -15.07
N LYS A 226 9.81 -4.11 -14.94
CA LYS A 226 9.12 -4.89 -15.98
C LYS A 226 9.07 -4.12 -17.31
N ARG A 227 8.80 -2.81 -17.29
CA ARG A 227 8.78 -1.99 -18.50
C ARG A 227 10.17 -1.83 -19.12
N VAL A 228 11.21 -1.56 -18.32
CA VAL A 228 12.59 -1.50 -18.81
C VAL A 228 12.99 -2.82 -19.45
N ARG A 229 12.61 -3.96 -18.85
CA ARG A 229 12.81 -5.29 -19.44
C ARG A 229 12.12 -5.41 -20.82
N ASP A 230 10.89 -4.94 -20.96
CA ASP A 230 10.17 -4.99 -22.25
C ASP A 230 10.95 -4.22 -23.32
N PHE A 231 11.50 -3.05 -23.00
CA PHE A 231 12.38 -2.29 -23.91
C PHE A 231 13.67 -3.02 -24.25
N ALA A 232 14.29 -3.69 -23.28
CA ALA A 232 15.49 -4.50 -23.53
C ALA A 232 15.20 -5.66 -24.48
N LEU A 233 14.09 -6.37 -24.27
CA LEU A 233 13.66 -7.48 -25.13
C LEU A 233 13.39 -7.04 -26.57
N VAL A 234 12.70 -5.91 -26.77
CA VAL A 234 12.43 -5.37 -28.10
C VAL A 234 13.73 -4.98 -28.83
N LYS A 235 14.76 -4.56 -28.08
CA LYS A 235 16.09 -4.28 -28.62
C LYS A 235 16.99 -5.53 -28.75
N ASN A 236 16.44 -6.73 -28.52
CA ASN A 236 17.17 -8.00 -28.48
C ASN A 236 18.39 -7.97 -27.52
N SER A 237 18.31 -7.24 -26.42
CA SER A 237 19.33 -7.18 -25.40
C SER A 237 18.99 -8.07 -24.21
N SER A 238 19.90 -8.94 -23.81
CA SER A 238 19.79 -9.73 -22.58
C SER A 238 20.15 -8.91 -21.33
N LEU A 239 20.74 -7.73 -21.51
CA LEU A 239 21.21 -6.86 -20.44
C LEU A 239 20.44 -5.54 -20.44
N MET A 240 19.86 -5.18 -19.31
CA MET A 240 19.30 -3.85 -19.04
C MET A 240 20.43 -2.91 -18.64
N ASP A 241 21.01 -2.20 -19.60
CA ASP A 241 22.03 -1.17 -19.37
C ASP A 241 21.38 0.20 -19.09
N LEU A 242 22.20 1.19 -18.72
CA LEU A 242 21.73 2.53 -18.37
C LEU A 242 21.05 3.23 -19.56
N ASN A 243 21.53 3.03 -20.78
CA ASN A 243 20.97 3.69 -21.98
C ASN A 243 19.56 3.17 -22.27
N ILE A 244 19.35 1.86 -22.23
CA ILE A 244 18.03 1.24 -22.39
C ILE A 244 17.12 1.71 -21.27
N THR A 245 17.60 1.75 -20.03
CA THR A 245 16.84 2.17 -18.85
C THR A 245 16.38 3.62 -18.96
N LEU A 246 17.28 4.55 -19.27
CA LEU A 246 16.94 5.97 -19.43
C LEU A 246 15.97 6.19 -20.58
N HIS A 247 16.18 5.53 -21.72
CA HIS A 247 15.25 5.60 -22.84
C HIS A 247 13.86 5.11 -22.45
N ALA A 248 13.75 3.94 -21.79
CA ALA A 248 12.48 3.40 -21.36
C ALA A 248 11.76 4.33 -20.36
N LEU A 249 12.47 4.86 -19.36
CA LEU A 249 11.88 5.74 -18.35
C LEU A 249 11.41 7.07 -18.97
N ASN A 250 12.13 7.60 -19.95
CA ASN A 250 11.72 8.81 -20.67
C ASN A 250 10.46 8.57 -21.53
N GLU A 251 10.40 7.45 -22.25
CA GLU A 251 9.20 7.07 -23.02
C GLU A 251 7.97 6.82 -22.13
N LEU A 252 8.20 6.39 -20.88
CA LEU A 252 7.15 6.24 -19.87
C LEU A 252 6.73 7.58 -19.23
N GLY A 253 7.36 8.68 -19.58
CA GLY A 253 7.08 10.01 -19.02
C GLY A 253 7.48 10.15 -17.55
N VAL A 254 8.40 9.32 -17.05
CA VAL A 254 8.88 9.38 -15.66
C VAL A 254 10.17 10.21 -15.61
N ASN A 255 10.11 11.37 -14.98
CA ASN A 255 11.26 12.26 -14.87
C ASN A 255 12.31 11.78 -13.84
N GLU A 256 13.42 12.51 -13.71
CA GLU A 256 14.55 12.17 -12.81
C GLU A 256 14.15 12.07 -11.32
N LEU A 257 13.07 12.73 -10.91
CA LEU A 257 12.52 12.70 -9.54
C LEU A 257 11.44 11.61 -9.36
N GLY A 258 11.13 10.87 -10.42
CA GLY A 258 10.08 9.85 -10.40
C GLY A 258 8.66 10.42 -10.55
N PHE A 259 8.51 11.67 -10.97
CA PHE A 259 7.20 12.27 -11.24
C PHE A 259 6.73 11.91 -12.63
N ASP A 260 5.45 11.58 -12.74
CA ASP A 260 4.74 11.43 -14.00
C ASP A 260 3.96 12.71 -14.38
N GLU A 261 3.26 12.67 -15.51
CA GLU A 261 2.47 13.80 -15.98
C GLU A 261 1.41 14.25 -14.97
N ALA A 262 0.80 13.31 -14.24
CA ALA A 262 -0.24 13.63 -13.26
C ALA A 262 0.33 14.37 -12.04
N ASP A 263 1.51 13.97 -11.55
CA ASP A 263 2.19 14.68 -10.46
C ASP A 263 2.55 16.11 -10.87
N LEU A 264 3.12 16.27 -12.07
CA LEU A 264 3.51 17.59 -12.57
C LEU A 264 2.30 18.49 -12.81
N ALA A 265 1.18 17.93 -13.32
CA ALA A 265 -0.07 18.66 -13.48
C ALA A 265 -0.63 19.09 -12.11
N TYR A 266 -0.62 18.18 -11.14
CA TYR A 266 -1.04 18.47 -9.76
C TYR A 266 -0.20 19.58 -9.13
N LEU A 267 1.12 19.46 -9.17
CA LEU A 267 2.03 20.48 -8.62
C LEU A 267 1.90 21.82 -9.34
N SER A 268 1.72 21.81 -10.66
CA SER A 268 1.50 23.02 -11.48
C SER A 268 0.21 23.73 -11.10
N LEU A 269 -0.87 22.98 -10.87
CA LEU A 269 -2.14 23.54 -10.42
C LEU A 269 -1.99 24.26 -9.08
N LEU A 270 -1.30 23.66 -8.11
CA LEU A 270 -1.05 24.27 -6.81
C LEU A 270 -0.11 25.49 -6.89
N ALA A 271 0.95 25.40 -7.68
CA ALA A 271 1.90 26.51 -7.86
C ALA A 271 1.25 27.73 -8.52
N ASN A 272 0.37 27.52 -9.51
CA ASN A 272 -0.38 28.58 -10.18
C ASN A 272 -1.42 29.26 -9.26
N ALA A 273 -1.81 28.61 -8.16
CA ALA A 273 -2.68 29.22 -7.16
C ALA A 273 -1.95 30.27 -6.29
N GLN A 274 -0.62 30.42 -6.47
CA GLN A 274 0.20 31.49 -5.87
C GLN A 274 0.04 31.60 -4.35
N GLY A 275 0.17 30.47 -3.65
CA GLY A 275 0.09 30.38 -2.19
C GLY A 275 -1.34 30.37 -1.64
N ARG A 276 -2.37 30.42 -2.48
CA ARG A 276 -3.76 30.24 -2.05
C ARG A 276 -4.03 28.75 -1.87
N PRO A 277 -4.63 28.33 -0.74
CA PRO A 277 -5.01 26.92 -0.55
C PRO A 277 -6.06 26.49 -1.58
N VAL A 278 -5.86 25.33 -2.21
CA VAL A 278 -6.80 24.72 -3.16
C VAL A 278 -7.49 23.52 -2.52
N GLY A 279 -8.81 23.52 -2.53
CA GLY A 279 -9.63 22.43 -1.98
C GLY A 279 -9.50 21.14 -2.82
N LEU A 280 -9.66 19.97 -2.17
CA LEU A 280 -9.54 18.67 -2.82
C LEU A 280 -10.50 18.52 -4.00
N ASN A 281 -11.78 18.90 -3.81
CA ASN A 281 -12.81 18.83 -4.85
C ASN A 281 -12.45 19.67 -6.08
N THR A 282 -11.83 20.85 -5.87
CA THR A 282 -11.38 21.72 -6.97
C THR A 282 -10.23 21.06 -7.74
N ILE A 283 -9.30 20.44 -7.01
CA ILE A 283 -8.18 19.71 -7.61
C ILE A 283 -8.71 18.52 -8.42
N ALA A 284 -9.60 17.70 -7.82
CA ALA A 284 -10.22 16.54 -8.44
C ALA A 284 -10.92 16.91 -9.76
N ALA A 285 -11.77 17.95 -9.71
CA ALA A 285 -12.45 18.47 -10.89
C ALA A 285 -11.48 18.97 -11.98
N SER A 286 -10.42 19.71 -11.60
CA SER A 286 -9.44 20.26 -12.52
C SER A 286 -8.58 19.19 -13.19
N MET A 287 -8.23 18.14 -12.46
CA MET A 287 -7.43 17.02 -12.93
C MET A 287 -8.27 15.93 -13.62
N ARG A 288 -9.61 15.99 -13.45
CA ARG A 288 -10.54 14.93 -13.85
C ARG A 288 -10.19 13.59 -13.22
N GLU A 289 -9.81 13.64 -11.93
CA GLU A 289 -9.44 12.50 -11.12
C GLU A 289 -10.38 12.36 -9.93
N ASP A 290 -10.47 11.14 -9.39
CA ASP A 290 -11.16 10.89 -8.14
C ASP A 290 -10.37 11.44 -6.94
N GLU A 291 -11.08 11.96 -5.94
CA GLU A 291 -10.48 12.48 -4.70
C GLU A 291 -9.62 11.42 -3.99
N GLY A 292 -10.08 10.17 -3.97
CA GLY A 292 -9.36 9.06 -3.39
C GLY A 292 -8.03 8.78 -4.10
N THR A 293 -8.02 8.85 -5.44
CA THR A 293 -6.79 8.73 -6.25
C THR A 293 -5.78 9.82 -5.89
N ILE A 294 -6.25 11.05 -5.74
CA ILE A 294 -5.38 12.16 -5.35
C ILE A 294 -4.79 11.90 -3.97
N GLU A 295 -5.62 11.58 -2.97
CA GLU A 295 -5.18 11.41 -1.59
C GLU A 295 -4.33 10.17 -1.34
N ASP A 296 -4.61 9.06 -2.03
CA ASP A 296 -3.96 7.77 -1.75
C ASP A 296 -2.76 7.49 -2.67
N VAL A 297 -2.72 8.10 -3.88
CA VAL A 297 -1.68 7.77 -4.88
C VAL A 297 -0.77 8.95 -5.16
N ILE A 298 -1.33 10.14 -5.43
CA ILE A 298 -0.54 11.30 -5.85
C ILE A 298 0.11 11.99 -4.64
N GLU A 299 -0.69 12.39 -3.65
CA GLU A 299 -0.22 13.21 -2.54
C GLU A 299 0.79 12.55 -1.58
N PRO A 300 0.72 11.24 -1.26
CA PRO A 300 1.57 10.69 -0.20
C PRO A 300 3.06 10.87 -0.43
N PHE A 301 3.52 10.67 -1.66
CA PHE A 301 4.91 10.85 -2.02
C PHE A 301 5.31 12.33 -2.06
N LEU A 302 4.44 13.18 -2.59
CA LEU A 302 4.66 14.62 -2.69
C LEU A 302 4.71 15.28 -1.31
N LEU A 303 3.82 14.87 -0.38
CA LEU A 303 3.80 15.30 1.02
C LEU A 303 5.07 14.88 1.76
N ALA A 304 5.43 13.59 1.64
CA ALA A 304 6.59 13.04 2.34
C ALA A 304 7.90 13.72 1.90
N ASN A 305 7.95 14.19 0.66
CA ASN A 305 9.11 14.88 0.10
C ASN A 305 9.01 16.41 0.18
N GLY A 306 7.98 16.97 0.81
CA GLY A 306 7.84 18.38 1.06
C GLY A 306 7.57 19.23 -0.20
N TYR A 307 6.89 18.67 -1.20
CA TYR A 307 6.46 19.42 -2.39
C TYR A 307 5.13 20.14 -2.18
N LEU A 308 4.31 19.66 -1.26
CA LEU A 308 3.05 20.31 -0.89
C LEU A 308 2.81 20.23 0.61
N GLU A 309 1.93 21.09 1.11
CA GLU A 309 1.44 21.08 2.48
C GLU A 309 -0.07 21.00 2.50
N ARG A 310 -0.62 20.23 3.45
CA ARG A 310 -2.06 20.20 3.73
C ARG A 310 -2.38 21.21 4.84
N THR A 311 -3.34 22.09 4.58
CA THR A 311 -3.87 23.04 5.55
C THR A 311 -5.35 22.77 5.80
N ALA A 312 -5.94 23.39 6.82
CA ALA A 312 -7.38 23.32 7.07
C ALA A 312 -8.25 23.83 5.90
N LYS A 313 -7.69 24.69 5.04
CA LYS A 313 -8.40 25.29 3.89
C LYS A 313 -8.11 24.58 2.56
N GLY A 314 -7.17 23.63 2.53
CA GLY A 314 -6.79 22.94 1.30
C GLY A 314 -5.29 22.64 1.21
N ARG A 315 -4.81 22.45 -0.02
CA ARG A 315 -3.41 22.12 -0.34
C ARG A 315 -2.68 23.35 -0.86
N ILE A 316 -1.42 23.47 -0.52
CA ILE A 316 -0.55 24.59 -0.93
C ILE A 316 0.75 24.03 -1.48
N ALA A 317 1.24 24.61 -2.59
CA ALA A 317 2.58 24.33 -3.09
C ALA A 317 3.64 24.93 -2.16
N THR A 318 4.71 24.18 -1.91
CA THR A 318 5.86 24.67 -1.14
C THR A 318 6.84 25.45 -2.03
N PRO A 319 7.80 26.20 -1.45
CA PRO A 319 8.88 26.82 -2.23
C PRO A 319 9.67 25.82 -3.07
N LYS A 320 9.78 24.57 -2.62
CA LYS A 320 10.42 23.48 -3.36
C LYS A 320 9.70 23.16 -4.68
N THR A 321 8.37 23.22 -4.68
CA THR A 321 7.56 23.02 -5.90
C THR A 321 7.71 24.19 -6.87
N HIS A 322 7.70 25.41 -6.37
CA HIS A 322 7.94 26.58 -7.19
C HIS A 322 9.33 26.55 -7.85
N ALA A 323 10.37 26.18 -7.10
CA ALA A 323 11.72 26.00 -7.64
C ALA A 323 11.79 24.90 -8.71
N LEU A 324 11.13 23.76 -8.47
CA LEU A 324 11.05 22.65 -9.42
C LEU A 324 10.41 23.07 -10.74
N LEU A 325 9.29 23.76 -10.69
CA LEU A 325 8.52 24.17 -11.87
C LEU A 325 9.00 25.46 -12.50
N LYS A 326 10.00 26.13 -11.87
CA LYS A 326 10.49 27.46 -12.28
C LYS A 326 9.38 28.52 -12.33
N ILE A 327 8.38 28.39 -11.46
CA ILE A 327 7.28 29.34 -11.32
C ILE A 327 7.66 30.32 -10.19
N PRO A 328 7.64 31.64 -10.44
CA PRO A 328 7.98 32.61 -9.41
C PRO A 328 6.99 32.54 -8.23
N THR A 329 7.51 32.61 -7.00
CA THR A 329 6.69 32.80 -5.81
C THR A 329 6.32 34.30 -5.71
N LEU A 330 5.05 34.61 -5.56
CA LEU A 330 4.67 35.96 -5.17
C LEU A 330 5.17 36.22 -3.74
N ASN A 331 6.07 37.16 -3.62
CA ASN A 331 6.54 37.63 -2.30
C ASN A 331 5.32 38.27 -1.60
N PRO A 332 4.94 37.87 -0.38
CA PRO A 332 3.83 38.48 0.34
C PRO A 332 4.04 39.99 0.61
N GLN A 333 5.26 40.50 0.42
CA GLN A 333 5.63 41.88 0.64
C GLN A 333 5.29 42.85 -0.52
N THR A 334 4.79 42.38 -1.64
CA THR A 334 4.43 43.23 -2.80
C THR A 334 2.93 43.54 -2.91
N LEU A 335 2.14 43.23 -1.89
CA LEU A 335 0.69 43.52 -1.86
C LEU A 335 0.30 44.71 -0.97
N PHE A 336 1.24 45.58 -0.64
CA PHE A 336 0.96 46.88 0.01
C PHE A 336 1.69 48.01 -0.68
#